data_a79463138f1b075a3423f136f1b0146d
#
_entry.id   a79463138f1b075a3423f136f1b0146d
#
_cell.length_a   1.000
_cell.length_b   1.000
_cell.length_c   1.000
_cell.angle_alpha   90.00
_cell.angle_beta   90.00
_cell.angle_gamma   90.00
#
_symmetry.space_group_name_H-M   'P 1'
#
loop_
_entity.id
_entity.type
_entity.pdbx_description
1 polymer ?
#
loop_
_entity_poly.entity_id
_entity_poly.type
_entity_poly.pdbx_seq_one_letter_code
_entity_poly.pdbx_strand_id
1 'polypeptide(L)'
;MPVRVSLELLRVGHCRHCERMVRADGHWHAVEFPALSVLIRHPQRGALLYDTGYAAHFFRATDPWPERLYRWTTPVSLPADQTLGAQLNKRGVSLDDIAWCLISHFHADHVGGLRDLPNARFLCLRADYQQLRSCSRMGGLRRALLPQLLPDDFDQRLQFADRAPQRALTGAWQELGPAYDLFADGSVLAVSLPGHVPG
;
A
#
# COMPACT_ATOMS: atom_id res chain seq x y z
N MET A 1 -27.50 -5.24 11.85
CA MET A 1 -27.08 -5.95 10.62
C MET A 1 -25.58 -5.76 10.44
N PRO A 2 -24.83 -6.72 9.90
CA PRO A 2 -23.42 -6.53 9.64
C PRO A 2 -23.22 -5.39 8.62
N VAL A 3 -22.23 -4.54 8.86
CA VAL A 3 -21.84 -3.48 7.92
C VAL A 3 -21.24 -4.15 6.68
N ARG A 4 -21.69 -3.76 5.50
CA ARG A 4 -21.17 -4.26 4.22
C ARG A 4 -20.44 -3.15 3.50
N VAL A 5 -19.26 -3.47 2.97
CA VAL A 5 -18.46 -2.60 2.11
C VAL A 5 -18.46 -3.13 0.68
N SER A 6 -18.25 -2.25 -0.29
CA SER A 6 -17.95 -2.65 -1.67
C SER A 6 -16.47 -2.45 -1.97
N LEU A 7 -15.91 -3.31 -2.82
CA LEU A 7 -14.50 -3.32 -3.18
C LEU A 7 -14.36 -3.20 -4.70
N GLU A 8 -13.45 -2.33 -5.13
CA GLU A 8 -13.07 -2.21 -6.54
C GLU A 8 -11.55 -2.22 -6.67
N LEU A 9 -11.03 -3.16 -7.47
CA LEU A 9 -9.60 -3.27 -7.72
C LEU A 9 -9.16 -2.23 -8.76
N LEU A 10 -8.05 -1.56 -8.47
CA LEU A 10 -7.42 -0.55 -9.31
C LEU A 10 -6.01 -1.03 -9.69
N ARG A 11 -5.65 -0.92 -10.96
CA ARG A 11 -4.27 -1.13 -11.43
C ARG A 11 -3.58 0.23 -11.54
N VAL A 12 -2.68 0.56 -10.64
CA VAL A 12 -2.04 1.88 -10.54
C VAL A 12 -0.58 1.79 -10.96
N GLY A 13 -0.37 1.61 -12.27
CA GLY A 13 0.94 1.36 -12.84
C GLY A 13 1.43 -0.07 -12.68
N HIS A 14 2.67 -0.31 -13.06
CA HIS A 14 3.34 -1.60 -12.92
C HIS A 14 4.85 -1.41 -12.94
N CYS A 15 5.59 -2.38 -12.43
CA CYS A 15 7.02 -2.50 -12.66
C CYS A 15 7.33 -3.71 -13.54
N ARG A 16 8.57 -3.76 -14.04
CA ARG A 16 9.10 -4.94 -14.75
C ARG A 16 10.29 -5.48 -13.99
N HIS A 17 10.29 -6.77 -13.79
CA HIS A 17 11.39 -7.47 -13.13
C HIS A 17 11.59 -8.86 -13.73
N CYS A 18 12.79 -9.43 -13.57
CA CYS A 18 13.05 -10.80 -13.98
C CYS A 18 12.21 -11.76 -13.13
N GLU A 19 11.38 -12.59 -13.76
CA GLU A 19 10.49 -13.52 -13.06
C GLU A 19 11.23 -14.44 -12.09
N ARG A 20 12.39 -14.95 -12.53
CA ARG A 20 13.25 -15.85 -11.73
C ARG A 20 13.72 -15.24 -10.41
N MET A 21 13.89 -13.91 -10.36
CA MET A 21 14.30 -13.21 -9.12
C MET A 21 13.17 -13.04 -8.12
N VAL A 22 11.92 -13.20 -8.58
CA VAL A 22 10.71 -13.04 -7.74
C VAL A 22 10.07 -14.39 -7.40
N ARG A 23 10.19 -15.38 -8.31
CA ARG A 23 9.64 -16.72 -8.13
C ARG A 23 10.73 -17.77 -8.35
N ALA A 24 10.83 -18.73 -7.43
CA ALA A 24 11.84 -19.81 -7.51
C ALA A 24 11.70 -20.69 -8.76
N ASP A 25 10.50 -20.83 -9.31
CA ASP A 25 10.16 -21.59 -10.52
C ASP A 25 10.02 -20.71 -11.77
N GLY A 26 10.32 -19.41 -11.67
CA GLY A 26 10.21 -18.44 -12.76
C GLY A 26 11.30 -18.59 -13.83
N HIS A 27 11.08 -18.00 -14.99
CA HIS A 27 12.01 -17.98 -16.12
C HIS A 27 12.91 -16.73 -16.12
N TRP A 28 14.02 -16.79 -16.88
CA TRP A 28 14.95 -15.66 -17.05
C TRP A 28 14.43 -14.65 -18.11
N HIS A 29 13.21 -14.16 -17.95
CA HIS A 29 12.66 -13.06 -18.75
C HIS A 29 11.98 -12.04 -17.87
N ALA A 30 11.86 -10.81 -18.37
CA ALA A 30 11.16 -9.75 -17.65
C ALA A 30 9.65 -9.89 -17.80
N VAL A 31 8.94 -9.86 -16.68
CA VAL A 31 7.48 -9.85 -16.62
C VAL A 31 6.99 -8.59 -15.94
N GLU A 32 5.72 -8.25 -16.17
CA GLU A 32 5.07 -7.12 -15.53
C GLU A 32 4.46 -7.55 -14.20
N PHE A 33 4.72 -6.73 -13.18
CA PHE A 33 4.09 -6.84 -11.86
C PHE A 33 3.19 -5.61 -11.67
N PRO A 34 1.85 -5.77 -11.77
CA PRO A 34 0.93 -4.65 -11.57
C PRO A 34 0.96 -4.19 -10.12
N ALA A 35 1.06 -2.88 -9.91
CA ALA A 35 0.79 -2.28 -8.62
C ALA A 35 -0.72 -2.17 -8.45
N LEU A 36 -1.23 -2.78 -7.40
CA LEU A 36 -2.67 -2.87 -7.14
C LEU A 36 -3.05 -1.98 -5.95
N SER A 37 -4.19 -1.31 -6.08
CA SER A 37 -4.85 -0.61 -5.00
C SER A 37 -6.30 -1.07 -4.95
N VAL A 38 -6.95 -0.97 -3.80
CA VAL A 38 -8.38 -1.29 -3.68
C VAL A 38 -9.13 -0.07 -3.17
N LEU A 39 -10.11 0.39 -3.94
CA LEU A 39 -11.10 1.34 -3.45
C LEU A 39 -12.15 0.58 -2.64
N ILE A 40 -12.30 0.97 -1.38
CA ILE A 40 -13.28 0.44 -0.44
C ILE A 40 -14.33 1.52 -0.18
N ARG A 41 -15.59 1.24 -0.46
CA ARG A 41 -16.69 2.15 -0.11
C ARG A 41 -17.37 1.65 1.15
N HIS A 42 -17.23 2.40 2.22
CA HIS A 42 -17.82 2.09 3.51
C HIS A 42 -19.01 3.02 3.77
N PRO A 43 -20.19 2.49 4.16
CA PRO A 43 -21.43 3.30 4.27
C PRO A 43 -21.36 4.42 5.30
N GLN A 44 -20.51 4.28 6.32
CA GLN A 44 -20.37 5.24 7.42
C GLN A 44 -19.02 5.97 7.44
N ARG A 45 -18.01 5.45 6.72
CA ARG A 45 -16.64 5.98 6.71
C ARG A 45 -16.25 6.64 5.38
N GLY A 46 -17.12 6.58 4.38
CA GLY A 46 -16.84 7.12 3.06
C GLY A 46 -15.92 6.24 2.21
N ALA A 47 -15.14 6.87 1.37
CA ALA A 47 -14.17 6.20 0.51
C ALA A 47 -12.85 5.98 1.24
N LEU A 48 -12.33 4.76 1.14
CA LEU A 48 -11.04 4.37 1.70
C LEU A 48 -10.22 3.68 0.62
N LEU A 49 -8.91 3.67 0.79
CA LEU A 49 -7.99 2.91 -0.05
C LEU A 49 -7.28 1.83 0.77
N TYR A 50 -7.00 0.71 0.12
CA TYR A 50 -5.97 -0.22 0.53
C TYR A 50 -4.86 -0.12 -0.49
N ASP A 51 -3.69 0.39 -0.04
CA ASP A 51 -2.54 0.80 -0.84
C ASP A 51 -2.84 1.88 -1.89
N THR A 52 -1.82 2.40 -2.56
CA THR A 52 -1.96 3.52 -3.50
C THR A 52 -1.37 3.26 -4.87
N GLY A 53 -0.59 2.20 -5.03
CA GLY A 53 0.17 1.97 -6.25
C GLY A 53 1.32 2.95 -6.45
N TYR A 54 1.81 3.04 -7.68
CA TYR A 54 2.83 4.01 -8.08
C TYR A 54 2.25 5.40 -8.33
N ALA A 55 3.08 6.43 -8.14
CA ALA A 55 2.75 7.81 -8.47
C ALA A 55 3.97 8.57 -9.03
N ALA A 56 3.76 9.78 -9.51
CA ALA A 56 4.83 10.67 -9.99
C ALA A 56 5.93 10.92 -8.93
N HIS A 57 5.56 10.81 -7.65
CA HIS A 57 6.48 10.93 -6.51
C HIS A 57 7.58 9.88 -6.52
N PHE A 58 7.30 8.66 -7.00
CA PHE A 58 8.30 7.61 -7.16
C PHE A 58 9.46 8.04 -8.06
N PHE A 59 9.17 8.65 -9.21
CA PHE A 59 10.20 9.07 -10.15
C PHE A 59 11.06 10.17 -9.55
N ARG A 60 10.48 11.12 -8.81
CA ARG A 60 11.22 12.16 -8.09
C ARG A 60 12.08 11.58 -6.95
N ALA A 61 11.52 10.66 -6.16
CA ALA A 61 12.23 10.01 -5.06
C ALA A 61 13.40 9.14 -5.54
N THR A 62 13.31 8.60 -6.76
CA THR A 62 14.35 7.73 -7.36
C THR A 62 15.23 8.47 -8.38
N ASP A 63 15.18 9.80 -8.46
CA ASP A 63 16.05 10.57 -9.34
C ASP A 63 17.47 10.75 -8.78
N PRO A 64 17.68 11.04 -7.47
CA PRO A 64 19.01 11.14 -6.89
C PRO A 64 19.68 9.78 -6.71
N TRP A 65 21.02 9.78 -6.49
CA TRP A 65 21.78 8.65 -6.03
C TRP A 65 21.65 8.51 -4.51
N PRO A 66 21.59 7.28 -3.97
CA PRO A 66 21.66 5.98 -4.65
C PRO A 66 20.28 5.42 -5.10
N GLU A 67 19.16 6.10 -4.86
CA GLU A 67 17.80 5.63 -5.11
C GLU A 67 17.55 5.36 -6.62
N ARG A 68 18.30 6.02 -7.50
CA ARG A 68 18.27 5.76 -8.94
C ARG A 68 18.55 4.30 -9.30
N LEU A 69 19.34 3.59 -8.48
CA LEU A 69 19.60 2.15 -8.66
C LEU A 69 18.31 1.34 -8.59
N TYR A 70 17.37 1.70 -7.69
CA TYR A 70 16.09 1.03 -7.60
C TYR A 70 15.34 1.10 -8.92
N ARG A 71 15.19 2.31 -9.49
CA ARG A 71 14.49 2.50 -10.77
C ARG A 71 15.17 1.80 -11.94
N TRP A 72 16.49 1.64 -11.92
CA TRP A 72 17.21 0.91 -12.97
C TRP A 72 17.00 -0.60 -12.87
N THR A 73 16.99 -1.14 -11.68
CA THR A 73 16.77 -2.58 -11.46
C THR A 73 15.30 -2.97 -11.55
N THR A 74 14.41 -2.04 -11.28
CA THR A 74 12.96 -2.24 -11.28
C THR A 74 12.28 -1.10 -12.06
N PRO A 75 12.36 -1.12 -13.40
CA PRO A 75 11.72 -0.09 -14.23
C PRO A 75 10.22 -0.04 -14.01
N VAL A 76 9.71 1.17 -13.75
CA VAL A 76 8.31 1.44 -13.47
C VAL A 76 7.66 2.15 -14.66
N SER A 77 6.43 1.75 -14.98
CA SER A 77 5.55 2.39 -15.95
C SER A 77 4.27 2.84 -15.26
N LEU A 78 3.89 4.09 -15.48
CA LEU A 78 2.66 4.68 -14.94
C LEU A 78 1.93 5.43 -16.07
N PRO A 79 1.14 4.74 -16.90
CA PRO A 79 0.30 5.37 -17.91
C PRO A 79 -0.67 6.39 -17.27
N ALA A 80 -0.97 7.47 -17.99
CA ALA A 80 -1.80 8.56 -17.46
C ALA A 80 -3.20 8.10 -17.01
N ASP A 81 -3.77 7.13 -17.70
CA ASP A 81 -5.07 6.54 -17.39
C ASP A 81 -5.02 5.53 -16.22
N GLN A 82 -3.83 5.12 -15.79
CA GLN A 82 -3.58 4.23 -14.65
C GLN A 82 -3.15 4.97 -13.38
N THR A 83 -3.01 6.31 -13.41
CA THR A 83 -2.75 7.05 -12.18
C THR A 83 -3.91 6.86 -11.18
N LEU A 84 -3.61 6.88 -9.88
CA LEU A 84 -4.63 6.72 -8.84
C LEU A 84 -5.78 7.72 -9.02
N GLY A 85 -5.47 9.00 -9.23
CA GLY A 85 -6.48 10.04 -9.47
C GLY A 85 -7.35 9.76 -10.70
N ALA A 86 -6.76 9.34 -11.84
CA ALA A 86 -7.54 8.99 -13.03
C ALA A 86 -8.46 7.79 -12.79
N GLN A 87 -7.99 6.79 -12.06
CA GLN A 87 -8.77 5.60 -11.69
C GLN A 87 -9.94 5.94 -10.76
N LEU A 88 -9.71 6.79 -9.76
CA LEU A 88 -10.74 7.24 -8.82
C LEU A 88 -11.77 8.11 -9.52
N ASN A 89 -11.34 9.08 -10.34
CA ASN A 89 -12.23 9.98 -11.09
C ASN A 89 -13.20 9.22 -12.00
N LYS A 90 -12.76 8.15 -12.67
CA LYS A 90 -13.63 7.26 -13.46
C LYS A 90 -14.75 6.62 -12.62
N ARG A 91 -14.60 6.61 -11.29
CA ARG A 91 -15.54 6.02 -10.32
C ARG A 91 -16.28 7.07 -9.50
N GLY A 92 -16.18 8.35 -9.90
CA GLY A 92 -16.84 9.47 -9.23
C GLY A 92 -16.28 9.76 -7.83
N VAL A 93 -15.00 9.44 -7.59
CA VAL A 93 -14.29 9.71 -6.34
C VAL A 93 -13.09 10.59 -6.64
N SER A 94 -12.87 11.64 -5.87
CA SER A 94 -11.64 12.44 -5.93
C SER A 94 -10.60 11.95 -4.92
N LEU A 95 -9.35 12.36 -5.08
CA LEU A 95 -8.29 12.10 -4.10
C LEU A 95 -8.62 12.74 -2.74
N ASP A 96 -9.32 13.87 -2.75
CA ASP A 96 -9.74 14.62 -1.55
C ASP A 96 -10.83 13.90 -0.75
N ASP A 97 -11.61 13.01 -1.40
CA ASP A 97 -12.69 12.24 -0.77
C ASP A 97 -12.17 11.04 0.03
N ILE A 98 -10.89 10.70 -0.12
CA ILE A 98 -10.32 9.55 0.58
C ILE A 98 -10.11 9.90 2.05
N ALA A 99 -10.91 9.29 2.92
CA ALA A 99 -10.85 9.51 4.36
C ALA A 99 -9.77 8.68 5.04
N TRP A 100 -9.46 7.48 4.51
CA TRP A 100 -8.49 6.54 5.07
C TRP A 100 -7.69 5.85 3.97
N CYS A 101 -6.41 5.63 4.23
CA CYS A 101 -5.58 4.75 3.42
C CYS A 101 -4.97 3.68 4.33
N LEU A 102 -5.33 2.43 4.06
CA LEU A 102 -4.81 1.24 4.72
C LEU A 102 -3.54 0.84 3.97
N ILE A 103 -2.42 0.78 4.65
CA ILE A 103 -1.12 0.48 4.07
C ILE A 103 -0.78 -0.96 4.44
N SER A 104 -0.65 -1.83 3.43
CA SER A 104 -0.22 -3.21 3.63
C SER A 104 1.22 -3.26 4.12
N HIS A 105 2.11 -2.55 3.43
CA HIS A 105 3.52 -2.38 3.77
C HIS A 105 4.13 -1.20 3.00
N PHE A 106 5.42 -0.90 3.23
CA PHE A 106 6.04 0.34 2.75
C PHE A 106 6.88 0.21 1.47
N HIS A 107 6.65 -0.79 0.62
CA HIS A 107 7.26 -0.80 -0.70
C HIS A 107 6.64 0.26 -1.62
N ALA A 108 7.42 0.71 -2.60
CA ALA A 108 7.06 1.87 -3.42
C ALA A 108 5.78 1.69 -4.26
N ASP A 109 5.46 0.48 -4.65
CA ASP A 109 4.24 0.10 -5.38
C ASP A 109 2.98 0.04 -4.50
N HIS A 110 3.14 0.22 -3.19
CA HIS A 110 2.04 0.30 -2.23
C HIS A 110 1.84 1.71 -1.69
N VAL A 111 2.93 2.48 -1.55
CA VAL A 111 2.89 3.79 -0.88
C VAL A 111 3.20 4.97 -1.81
N GLY A 112 3.41 4.73 -3.11
CA GLY A 112 3.83 5.76 -4.05
C GLY A 112 2.90 6.96 -4.14
N GLY A 113 1.60 6.78 -3.95
CA GLY A 113 0.57 7.81 -4.04
C GLY A 113 0.14 8.44 -2.72
N LEU A 114 0.77 8.12 -1.58
CA LEU A 114 0.33 8.67 -0.27
C LEU A 114 0.36 10.20 -0.22
N ARG A 115 1.30 10.84 -0.92
CA ARG A 115 1.40 12.31 -1.02
C ARG A 115 0.25 12.94 -1.80
N ASP A 116 -0.48 12.16 -2.60
CA ASP A 116 -1.61 12.63 -3.38
C ASP A 116 -2.92 12.61 -2.59
N LEU A 117 -2.90 12.17 -1.32
CA LEU A 117 -4.06 12.03 -0.44
C LEU A 117 -4.04 13.10 0.67
N PRO A 118 -4.55 14.32 0.41
CA PRO A 118 -4.39 15.44 1.35
C PRO A 118 -5.17 15.25 2.65
N ASN A 119 -6.32 14.56 2.61
CA ASN A 119 -7.24 14.46 3.75
C ASN A 119 -7.21 13.08 4.43
N ALA A 120 -6.51 12.10 3.85
CA ALA A 120 -6.53 10.73 4.35
C ALA A 120 -5.77 10.57 5.67
N ARG A 121 -6.34 9.81 6.61
CA ARG A 121 -5.60 9.20 7.71
C ARG A 121 -4.97 7.90 7.23
N PHE A 122 -3.83 7.55 7.79
CA PHE A 122 -3.08 6.37 7.40
C PHE A 122 -3.18 5.28 8.49
N LEU A 123 -3.40 4.05 8.07
CA LEU A 123 -3.39 2.87 8.95
C LEU A 123 -2.36 1.87 8.45
N CYS A 124 -1.46 1.43 9.31
CA CYS A 124 -0.51 0.35 9.03
C CYS A 124 -0.24 -0.46 10.30
N LEU A 125 0.42 -1.60 10.17
CA LEU A 125 0.97 -2.31 11.30
C LEU A 125 2.22 -1.59 11.82
N ARG A 126 2.39 -1.58 13.14
CA ARG A 126 3.53 -0.91 13.81
C ARG A 126 4.87 -1.50 13.38
N ALA A 127 4.92 -2.82 13.19
CA ALA A 127 6.16 -3.52 12.83
C ALA A 127 6.74 -3.01 11.50
N ASP A 128 5.88 -2.80 10.47
CA ASP A 128 6.31 -2.32 9.15
C ASP A 128 6.79 -0.87 9.21
N TYR A 129 6.08 -0.02 9.96
CA TYR A 129 6.50 1.36 10.18
C TYR A 129 7.83 1.44 10.93
N GLN A 130 8.03 0.62 11.97
CA GLN A 130 9.30 0.55 12.69
C GLN A 130 10.43 0.07 11.79
N GLN A 131 10.21 -0.90 10.92
CA GLN A 131 11.19 -1.34 9.92
C GLN A 131 11.61 -0.16 9.02
N LEU A 132 10.63 0.57 8.46
CA LEU A 132 10.91 1.74 7.62
C LEU A 132 11.77 2.78 8.36
N ARG A 133 11.41 3.11 9.61
CA ARG A 133 12.08 4.16 10.40
C ARG A 133 13.45 3.74 10.94
N SER A 134 13.69 2.45 11.12
CA SER A 134 14.96 1.92 11.63
C SER A 134 16.04 1.73 10.56
N CYS A 135 15.65 1.71 9.27
CA CYS A 135 16.58 1.49 8.19
C CYS A 135 17.46 2.73 7.93
N SER A 136 18.76 2.50 7.76
CA SER A 136 19.62 3.49 7.12
C SER A 136 19.19 3.69 5.66
N ARG A 137 19.61 4.80 5.03
CA ARG A 137 19.29 5.09 3.62
C ARG A 137 19.60 3.90 2.69
N MET A 138 20.80 3.32 2.79
CA MET A 138 21.20 2.16 1.99
C MET A 138 20.47 0.87 2.41
N GLY A 139 20.19 0.70 3.70
CA GLY A 139 19.41 -0.43 4.22
C GLY A 139 17.97 -0.39 3.74
N GLY A 140 17.36 0.77 3.70
CA GLY A 140 16.04 1.00 3.14
C GLY A 140 16.00 0.70 1.64
N LEU A 141 16.95 1.25 0.88
CA LEU A 141 17.03 1.01 -0.57
C LEU A 141 17.12 -0.48 -0.91
N ARG A 142 17.95 -1.25 -0.18
CA ARG A 142 18.05 -2.72 -0.36
C ARG A 142 16.77 -3.48 -0.07
N ARG A 143 15.88 -2.90 0.72
CA ARG A 143 14.54 -3.43 1.06
C ARG A 143 13.42 -2.76 0.29
N ALA A 144 13.73 -2.01 -0.77
CA ALA A 144 12.77 -1.27 -1.58
C ALA A 144 11.93 -0.24 -0.77
N LEU A 145 12.44 0.22 0.37
CA LEU A 145 11.81 1.23 1.23
C LEU A 145 12.32 2.62 0.86
N LEU A 146 11.39 3.52 0.51
CA LEU A 146 11.68 4.90 0.12
C LEU A 146 10.92 5.87 1.05
N PRO A 147 11.50 6.29 2.19
CA PRO A 147 10.84 7.22 3.13
C PRO A 147 10.38 8.53 2.48
N GLN A 148 11.00 8.95 1.37
CA GLN A 148 10.66 10.14 0.62
C GLN A 148 9.27 10.10 -0.03
N LEU A 149 8.63 8.91 -0.10
CA LEU A 149 7.27 8.74 -0.60
C LEU A 149 6.21 9.13 0.42
N LEU A 150 6.57 9.19 1.71
CA LEU A 150 5.64 9.61 2.75
C LEU A 150 5.40 11.11 2.69
N PRO A 151 4.15 11.60 2.89
CA PRO A 151 3.89 13.01 3.09
C PRO A 151 4.58 13.55 4.36
N ASP A 152 4.87 14.84 4.39
CA ASP A 152 5.65 15.45 5.47
C ASP A 152 4.92 15.43 6.82
N ASP A 153 3.59 15.39 6.79
CA ASP A 153 2.71 15.27 7.94
C ASP A 153 2.25 13.81 8.22
N PHE A 154 2.90 12.82 7.60
CA PHE A 154 2.52 11.42 7.71
C PHE A 154 2.33 10.96 9.16
N ASP A 155 3.30 11.25 10.03
CA ASP A 155 3.31 10.80 11.42
C ASP A 155 2.13 11.40 12.23
N GLN A 156 1.65 12.60 11.86
CA GLN A 156 0.51 13.25 12.49
C GLN A 156 -0.81 12.59 12.09
N ARG A 157 -0.87 12.01 10.89
CA ARG A 157 -2.04 11.34 10.33
C ARG A 157 -2.03 9.82 10.53
N LEU A 158 -0.92 9.27 11.05
CA LEU A 158 -0.74 7.83 11.22
C LEU A 158 -1.49 7.30 12.43
N GLN A 159 -2.14 6.17 12.25
CA GLN A 159 -2.68 5.31 13.30
C GLN A 159 -2.18 3.88 13.10
N PHE A 160 -2.01 3.14 14.17
CA PHE A 160 -1.58 1.76 14.10
C PHE A 160 -2.77 0.81 14.16
N ALA A 161 -2.89 -0.06 13.16
CA ALA A 161 -3.92 -1.07 13.05
C ALA A 161 -3.92 -2.06 14.23
N ASP A 162 -2.74 -2.36 14.77
CA ASP A 162 -2.54 -3.23 15.94
C ASP A 162 -3.07 -2.64 17.27
N ARG A 163 -3.59 -1.41 17.27
CA ARG A 163 -4.33 -0.82 18.39
C ARG A 163 -5.84 -1.07 18.31
N ALA A 164 -6.33 -1.54 17.17
CA ALA A 164 -7.74 -1.86 17.02
C ALA A 164 -8.13 -3.11 17.82
N PRO A 165 -9.40 -3.25 18.21
CA PRO A 165 -9.87 -4.44 18.89
C PRO A 165 -9.57 -5.71 18.10
N GLN A 166 -9.11 -6.75 18.77
CA GLN A 166 -8.90 -8.05 18.12
C GLN A 166 -10.23 -8.81 18.01
N ARG A 167 -10.37 -9.51 16.89
CA ARG A 167 -11.49 -10.40 16.61
C ARG A 167 -10.98 -11.75 16.15
N ALA A 168 -11.51 -12.82 16.72
CA ALA A 168 -11.24 -14.16 16.23
C ALA A 168 -11.88 -14.35 14.85
N LEU A 169 -11.11 -14.91 13.93
CA LEU A 169 -11.61 -15.35 12.64
C LEU A 169 -12.24 -16.74 12.76
N THR A 170 -13.22 -17.03 11.90
CA THR A 170 -13.96 -18.29 11.89
C THR A 170 -13.90 -18.97 10.53
N GLY A 171 -14.22 -20.27 10.51
CA GLY A 171 -14.22 -21.06 9.27
C GLY A 171 -12.83 -21.16 8.65
N ALA A 172 -12.73 -21.06 7.34
CA ALA A 172 -11.48 -21.21 6.59
C ALA A 172 -10.41 -20.16 6.93
N TRP A 173 -10.77 -19.06 7.57
CA TRP A 173 -9.85 -17.98 7.94
C TRP A 173 -9.25 -18.14 9.34
N GLN A 174 -9.69 -19.12 10.13
CA GLN A 174 -9.28 -19.29 11.53
C GLN A 174 -7.77 -19.52 11.68
N GLU A 175 -7.13 -20.16 10.72
CA GLU A 175 -5.69 -20.45 10.72
C GLU A 175 -4.82 -19.19 10.53
N LEU A 176 -5.39 -18.08 10.04
CA LEU A 176 -4.66 -16.81 9.90
C LEU A 176 -4.43 -16.11 11.25
N GLY A 177 -4.98 -16.62 12.33
CA GLY A 177 -4.90 -16.00 13.66
C GLY A 177 -5.94 -14.89 13.86
N PRO A 178 -5.78 -14.07 14.93
CA PRO A 178 -6.71 -12.98 15.21
C PRO A 178 -6.54 -11.84 14.20
N ALA A 179 -7.65 -11.19 13.85
CA ALA A 179 -7.67 -9.99 13.03
C ALA A 179 -7.90 -8.75 13.88
N TYR A 180 -7.40 -7.61 13.43
CA TYR A 180 -7.67 -6.29 13.99
C TYR A 180 -8.92 -5.72 13.31
N ASP A 181 -9.97 -5.45 14.07
CA ASP A 181 -11.21 -4.84 13.58
C ASP A 181 -11.02 -3.32 13.50
N LEU A 182 -10.62 -2.83 12.32
CA LEU A 182 -10.11 -1.47 12.13
C LEU A 182 -11.11 -0.38 12.50
N PHE A 183 -12.41 -0.66 12.38
CA PHE A 183 -13.48 0.30 12.69
C PHE A 183 -14.40 -0.16 13.83
N ALA A 184 -14.08 -1.28 14.49
CA ALA A 184 -14.84 -1.87 15.58
C ALA A 184 -16.30 -2.23 15.21
N ASP A 185 -16.57 -2.48 13.92
CA ASP A 185 -17.88 -2.82 13.38
C ASP A 185 -17.89 -4.11 12.55
N GLY A 186 -16.73 -4.73 12.43
CA GLY A 186 -16.53 -5.98 11.68
C GLY A 186 -16.52 -5.83 10.16
N SER A 187 -16.50 -4.61 9.65
CA SER A 187 -16.54 -4.34 8.20
C SER A 187 -15.19 -4.52 7.51
N VAL A 188 -14.10 -4.13 8.16
CA VAL A 188 -12.73 -4.21 7.64
C VAL A 188 -11.82 -4.80 8.71
N LEU A 189 -11.30 -5.96 8.39
CA LEU A 189 -10.42 -6.72 9.28
C LEU A 189 -9.01 -6.78 8.68
N ALA A 190 -8.01 -6.41 9.46
CA ALA A 190 -6.61 -6.55 9.07
C ALA A 190 -5.98 -7.76 9.78
N VAL A 191 -5.24 -8.56 9.03
CA VAL A 191 -4.50 -9.72 9.54
C VAL A 191 -3.03 -9.51 9.28
N SER A 192 -2.19 -9.76 10.29
CA SER A 192 -0.74 -9.78 10.10
C SER A 192 -0.34 -11.05 9.35
N LEU A 193 0.35 -10.89 8.22
CA LEU A 193 0.84 -11.99 7.38
C LEU A 193 2.35 -11.81 7.15
N PRO A 194 3.19 -12.06 8.16
CA PRO A 194 4.64 -11.88 8.05
C PRO A 194 5.26 -12.84 7.04
N GLY A 195 6.32 -12.39 6.38
CA GLY A 195 7.05 -13.18 5.38
C GLY A 195 7.82 -12.29 4.42
N HIS A 196 7.13 -11.64 3.48
CA HIS A 196 7.71 -10.64 2.59
C HIS A 196 8.16 -9.38 3.34
N VAL A 197 7.40 -9.01 4.38
CA VAL A 197 7.64 -7.93 5.34
C VAL A 197 7.32 -8.40 6.76
N PRO A 198 7.58 -7.62 7.83
CA PRO A 198 7.35 -8.02 9.21
C PRO A 198 5.88 -8.23 9.61
N GLY A 199 4.92 -7.57 8.96
CA GLY A 199 3.52 -7.54 9.41
C GLY A 199 2.43 -7.87 8.45
#